data_cc813622371dbb22ab826e91b484e49c
#
_entry.id   cc813622371dbb22ab826e91b484e49c
#
_cell.length_a   1.000
_cell.length_b   1.000
_cell.length_c   1.000
_cell.angle_alpha   90.00
_cell.angle_beta   90.00
_cell.angle_gamma   90.00
#
_symmetry.space_group_name_H-M   'P 1'
#
loop_
_entity.id
_entity.type
_entity.pdbx_description
1 polymer ?
#
loop_
_entity_poly.entity_id
_entity_poly.type
_entity_poly.pdbx_seq_one_letter_code
_entity_poly.pdbx_strand_id
1 'polypeptide(L)'
;TGGKTTYSGKLVVNKFLSKGEKFGLLYRYDYELSGVAEKFFKDIKELFFPDYEMTSKPMMHGKFHELFLNEVSCGYAMALNNADAVKKNSHMFSDISCLIFDEFQSETNRYCSNEVKKFISIHTSIARGQGKQVRYVPVYMMANPVSLINPYYTAMKISNRLKSDTKFLRGNGFVLEQGYNESASKAQTESAFNRAFITDDYVAYSAQATYLNDSNAFIEKPVGECTYVATLRYLGREYAIKEYMDLGIIYCDDRADKTYPYRISITTDDHNVNYVMLKSNNLFLSNMRYFFERGCFRFKDLQCKEAVLQALSY
;
A
#
# COMPACT_ATOMS: atom_id res chain seq x y z
N THR A 1 -8.31 14.22 -6.25
CA THR A 1 -6.87 14.27 -5.86
C THR A 1 -6.64 15.50 -5.00
N GLY A 2 -6.25 15.32 -3.72
CA GLY A 2 -6.10 16.43 -2.77
C GLY A 2 -4.77 17.20 -2.86
N GLY A 3 -4.05 17.17 -3.99
CA GLY A 3 -2.76 17.85 -4.16
C GLY A 3 -1.62 17.28 -3.30
N LYS A 4 -1.77 16.07 -2.75
CA LYS A 4 -0.79 15.44 -1.84
C LYS A 4 0.60 15.37 -2.46
N THR A 5 0.71 14.86 -3.67
CA THR A 5 1.97 14.71 -4.41
C THR A 5 2.63 16.06 -4.67
N THR A 6 1.85 17.04 -5.15
CA THR A 6 2.32 18.40 -5.44
C THR A 6 2.82 19.10 -4.19
N TYR A 7 2.09 18.96 -3.06
CA TYR A 7 2.46 19.61 -1.80
C TYR A 7 3.70 19.00 -1.16
N SER A 8 3.81 17.66 -1.17
CA SER A 8 5.00 16.99 -0.64
C SER A 8 6.23 17.25 -1.52
N GLY A 9 6.05 17.29 -2.84
CA GLY A 9 7.10 17.66 -3.77
C GLY A 9 7.60 19.08 -3.53
N LYS A 10 6.67 20.07 -3.40
CA LYS A 10 7.04 21.45 -3.00
C LYS A 10 7.84 21.48 -1.70
N LEU A 11 7.39 20.72 -0.69
CA LEU A 11 8.04 20.69 0.62
C LEU A 11 9.51 20.24 0.52
N VAL A 12 9.79 19.15 -0.17
CA VAL A 12 11.15 18.60 -0.23
C VAL A 12 12.07 19.43 -1.12
N VAL A 13 11.56 19.99 -2.22
CA VAL A 13 12.32 20.90 -3.07
C VAL A 13 12.68 22.17 -2.31
N ASN A 14 11.75 22.76 -1.57
CA ASN A 14 12.03 23.91 -0.71
C ASN A 14 13.07 23.60 0.38
N LYS A 15 13.01 22.43 1.01
CA LYS A 15 14.03 22.01 1.98
C LYS A 15 15.41 21.87 1.35
N PHE A 16 15.47 21.32 0.14
CA PHE A 16 16.72 21.25 -0.59
C PHE A 16 17.27 22.65 -0.91
N LEU A 17 16.47 23.53 -1.50
CA LEU A 17 16.88 24.89 -1.85
C LEU A 17 17.30 25.73 -0.64
N SER A 18 16.61 25.59 0.48
CA SER A 18 16.87 26.40 1.68
C SER A 18 17.96 25.85 2.59
N LYS A 19 18.16 24.52 2.63
CA LYS A 19 19.01 23.86 3.61
C LYS A 19 20.00 22.84 3.00
N GLY A 20 19.91 22.57 1.70
CA GLY A 20 20.67 21.50 1.05
C GLY A 20 20.23 20.08 1.44
N GLU A 21 19.04 19.93 2.06
CA GLU A 21 18.51 18.63 2.51
C GLU A 21 18.06 17.80 1.32
N LYS A 22 18.81 16.75 0.97
CA LYS A 22 18.44 15.83 -0.11
C LYS A 22 17.26 14.94 0.28
N PHE A 23 16.50 14.53 -0.71
CA PHE A 23 15.32 13.67 -0.53
C PHE A 23 15.41 12.38 -1.35
N GLY A 24 14.64 11.37 -0.98
CA GLY A 24 14.48 10.14 -1.74
C GLY A 24 13.03 9.95 -2.17
N LEU A 25 12.84 9.56 -3.42
CA LEU A 25 11.56 9.12 -3.97
C LEU A 25 11.53 7.61 -4.00
N LEU A 26 10.49 7.00 -3.45
CA LEU A 26 10.27 5.56 -3.48
C LEU A 26 9.14 5.22 -4.45
N TYR A 27 9.40 4.24 -5.29
CA TYR A 27 8.47 3.63 -6.22
C TYR A 27 8.36 2.13 -5.95
N ARG A 28 7.33 1.50 -6.45
CA ARG A 28 7.14 0.07 -6.24
C ARG A 28 8.03 -0.75 -7.17
N TYR A 29 8.09 -0.35 -8.44
CA TYR A 29 8.81 -1.08 -9.49
C TYR A 29 9.81 -0.20 -10.21
N ASP A 30 10.87 -0.79 -10.73
CA ASP A 30 11.97 -0.09 -11.41
C ASP A 30 11.57 0.53 -12.75
N TYR A 31 10.57 -0.01 -13.45
CA TYR A 31 10.05 0.62 -14.67
C TYR A 31 9.41 2.01 -14.41
N GLU A 32 8.98 2.28 -13.18
CA GLU A 32 8.42 3.58 -12.79
C GLU A 32 9.48 4.67 -12.73
N LEU A 33 10.77 4.29 -12.62
CA LEU A 33 11.90 5.23 -12.60
C LEU A 33 12.16 5.87 -13.96
N SER A 34 11.65 5.31 -15.05
CA SER A 34 11.76 5.91 -16.38
C SER A 34 11.07 7.28 -16.42
N GLY A 35 11.81 8.32 -16.76
CA GLY A 35 11.32 9.70 -16.81
C GLY A 35 10.92 10.27 -15.44
N VAL A 36 11.48 9.75 -14.35
CA VAL A 36 11.09 10.09 -12.98
C VAL A 36 11.23 11.59 -12.67
N ALA A 37 12.28 12.23 -13.16
CA ALA A 37 12.49 13.66 -12.93
C ALA A 37 11.36 14.50 -13.53
N GLU A 38 10.98 14.24 -14.78
CA GLU A 38 9.90 14.94 -15.46
C GLU A 38 8.54 14.66 -14.77
N LYS A 39 8.23 13.39 -14.52
CA LYS A 39 6.97 12.99 -13.86
C LYS A 39 6.79 13.61 -12.49
N PHE A 40 7.86 13.66 -11.70
CA PHE A 40 7.80 14.23 -10.35
C PHE A 40 7.74 15.75 -10.37
N PHE A 41 8.51 16.40 -11.25
CA PHE A 41 8.75 17.83 -11.14
C PHE A 41 7.88 18.69 -12.04
N LYS A 42 7.24 18.17 -13.10
CA LYS A 42 6.46 18.94 -14.07
C LYS A 42 5.44 19.88 -13.41
N ASP A 43 4.50 19.31 -12.66
CA ASP A 43 3.42 20.09 -12.02
C ASP A 43 3.96 21.03 -10.94
N ILE A 44 5.03 20.62 -10.27
CA ILE A 44 5.68 21.39 -9.19
C ILE A 44 6.43 22.59 -9.80
N LYS A 45 7.11 22.37 -10.94
CA LYS A 45 7.81 23.42 -11.69
C LYS A 45 6.86 24.53 -12.08
N GLU A 46 5.78 24.21 -12.77
CA GLU A 46 4.82 25.20 -13.27
C GLU A 46 4.20 26.06 -12.15
N LEU A 47 3.93 25.45 -11.00
CA LEU A 47 3.24 26.10 -9.88
C LEU A 47 4.17 26.87 -8.94
N PHE A 48 5.41 26.40 -8.72
CA PHE A 48 6.23 26.90 -7.63
C PHE A 48 7.69 27.18 -7.99
N PHE A 49 8.22 26.57 -9.05
CA PHE A 49 9.65 26.63 -9.39
C PHE A 49 9.90 26.81 -10.89
N PRO A 50 9.33 27.86 -11.54
CA PRO A 50 9.39 28.00 -12.99
C PRO A 50 10.82 28.12 -13.53
N ASP A 51 11.75 28.67 -12.73
CA ASP A 51 13.14 28.91 -13.11
C ASP A 51 14.07 27.71 -12.87
N TYR A 52 13.52 26.60 -12.40
CA TYR A 52 14.30 25.40 -12.09
C TYR A 52 14.01 24.27 -13.06
N GLU A 53 15.02 23.43 -13.29
CA GLU A 53 14.91 22.21 -14.07
C GLU A 53 15.37 21.00 -13.27
N MET A 54 14.61 19.91 -13.35
CA MET A 54 15.00 18.66 -12.74
C MET A 54 15.34 17.64 -13.81
N THR A 55 16.52 17.02 -13.64
CA THR A 55 16.99 15.92 -14.48
C THR A 55 17.29 14.69 -13.63
N SER A 56 17.41 13.54 -14.27
CA SER A 56 17.79 12.31 -13.57
C SER A 56 18.87 11.56 -14.33
N LYS A 57 19.77 10.93 -13.59
CA LYS A 57 20.82 10.08 -14.13
C LYS A 57 20.63 8.65 -13.60
N PRO A 58 20.47 7.65 -14.49
CA PRO A 58 20.38 6.26 -14.06
C PRO A 58 21.71 5.79 -13.47
N MET A 59 21.65 5.11 -12.34
CA MET A 59 22.76 4.55 -11.62
C MET A 59 22.62 3.02 -11.55
N MET A 60 23.76 2.30 -11.47
CA MET A 60 23.78 0.83 -11.34
C MET A 60 22.87 0.11 -12.36
N HIS A 61 23.02 0.45 -13.64
CA HIS A 61 22.18 -0.07 -14.74
C HIS A 61 20.69 0.22 -14.55
N GLY A 62 20.35 1.42 -14.04
CA GLY A 62 18.96 1.86 -13.86
C GLY A 62 18.26 1.31 -12.61
N LYS A 63 18.99 0.69 -11.68
CA LYS A 63 18.40 0.17 -10.43
C LYS A 63 17.91 1.27 -9.48
N PHE A 64 18.49 2.45 -9.58
CA PHE A 64 18.03 3.70 -8.96
C PHE A 64 18.53 4.87 -9.80
N HIS A 65 17.97 6.05 -9.59
CA HIS A 65 18.35 7.26 -10.31
C HIS A 65 18.80 8.34 -9.32
N GLU A 66 19.84 9.07 -9.66
CA GLU A 66 20.20 10.31 -8.99
C GLU A 66 19.44 11.48 -9.62
N LEU A 67 18.91 12.37 -8.79
CA LEU A 67 18.12 13.53 -9.20
C LEU A 67 18.96 14.79 -9.06
N PHE A 68 18.84 15.67 -10.06
CA PHE A 68 19.55 16.94 -10.12
C PHE A 68 18.56 18.08 -10.31
N LEU A 69 18.69 19.13 -9.51
CA LEU A 69 17.98 20.38 -9.67
C LEU A 69 18.95 21.45 -10.13
N ASN A 70 18.78 21.98 -11.34
CA ASN A 70 19.76 22.87 -12.00
C ASN A 70 21.19 22.33 -11.86
N GLU A 71 21.40 21.08 -12.28
CA GLU A 71 22.70 20.36 -12.26
C GLU A 71 23.25 20.02 -10.87
N VAL A 72 22.61 20.46 -9.78
CA VAL A 72 23.01 20.13 -8.40
C VAL A 72 22.28 18.88 -7.93
N SER A 73 23.01 17.89 -7.43
CA SER A 73 22.42 16.64 -6.89
C SER A 73 21.49 16.96 -5.72
N CYS A 74 20.19 16.71 -5.90
CA CYS A 74 19.14 17.03 -4.92
C CYS A 74 18.51 15.81 -4.24
N GLY A 75 18.77 14.62 -4.75
CA GLY A 75 18.18 13.41 -4.18
C GLY A 75 18.30 12.17 -5.04
N TYR A 76 17.50 11.17 -4.73
CA TYR A 76 17.52 9.88 -5.43
C TYR A 76 16.09 9.36 -5.63
N ALA A 77 15.87 8.62 -6.71
CA ALA A 77 14.67 7.83 -6.94
C ALA A 77 15.02 6.34 -6.92
N MET A 78 14.30 5.56 -6.14
CA MET A 78 14.57 4.16 -5.86
C MET A 78 13.29 3.33 -5.98
N ALA A 79 13.44 2.05 -6.34
CA ALA A 79 12.32 1.13 -6.42
C ALA A 79 12.42 0.00 -5.38
N LEU A 80 11.28 -0.35 -4.78
CA LEU A 80 11.21 -1.39 -3.75
C LEU A 80 11.63 -2.76 -4.28
N ASN A 81 11.31 -3.08 -5.54
CA ASN A 81 11.75 -4.34 -6.14
C ASN A 81 13.29 -4.46 -6.28
N ASN A 82 14.02 -3.34 -6.22
CA ASN A 82 15.48 -3.26 -6.25
C ASN A 82 16.11 -3.02 -4.86
N ALA A 83 15.42 -3.35 -3.78
CA ALA A 83 15.89 -3.09 -2.40
C ALA A 83 17.31 -3.62 -2.12
N ASP A 84 17.70 -4.75 -2.69
CA ASP A 84 19.04 -5.32 -2.52
C ASP A 84 20.13 -4.45 -3.15
N ALA A 85 19.86 -3.84 -4.31
CA ALA A 85 20.79 -2.91 -4.95
C ALA A 85 20.95 -1.64 -4.11
N VAL A 86 19.86 -1.09 -3.59
CA VAL A 86 19.88 0.08 -2.69
C VAL A 86 20.68 -0.24 -1.43
N LYS A 87 20.42 -1.39 -0.79
CA LYS A 87 21.14 -1.84 0.41
C LYS A 87 22.64 -1.95 0.19
N LYS A 88 23.07 -2.56 -0.94
CA LYS A 88 24.48 -2.72 -1.28
C LYS A 88 25.19 -1.40 -1.53
N ASN A 89 24.48 -0.38 -1.98
CA ASN A 89 24.99 0.96 -2.28
C ASN A 89 24.55 2.01 -1.24
N SER A 90 24.25 1.61 -0.01
CA SER A 90 23.68 2.47 1.03
C SER A 90 24.51 3.71 1.37
N HIS A 91 25.83 3.66 1.13
CA HIS A 91 26.74 4.80 1.30
C HIS A 91 26.38 6.00 0.42
N MET A 92 25.76 5.78 -0.74
CA MET A 92 25.34 6.84 -1.65
C MET A 92 24.13 7.63 -1.13
N PHE A 93 23.36 7.05 -0.23
CA PHE A 93 22.10 7.60 0.27
C PHE A 93 22.23 8.19 1.69
N SER A 94 23.43 8.31 2.20
CA SER A 94 23.70 8.75 3.57
C SER A 94 23.33 10.21 3.85
N ASP A 95 23.12 11.01 2.83
CA ASP A 95 22.74 12.43 2.90
C ASP A 95 21.23 12.67 2.67
N ILE A 96 20.43 11.63 2.41
CA ILE A 96 18.99 11.74 2.32
C ILE A 96 18.40 12.10 3.70
N SER A 97 17.62 13.17 3.75
CA SER A 97 16.99 13.67 4.97
C SER A 97 15.55 13.19 5.16
N CYS A 98 14.86 12.86 4.08
CA CYS A 98 13.49 12.33 4.11
C CYS A 98 13.19 11.49 2.87
N LEU A 99 12.14 10.66 2.98
CA LEU A 99 11.63 9.86 1.87
C LEU A 99 10.20 10.24 1.55
N ILE A 100 9.85 10.18 0.27
CA ILE A 100 8.47 10.25 -0.22
C ILE A 100 8.14 8.89 -0.85
N PHE A 101 7.02 8.30 -0.46
CA PHE A 101 6.46 7.12 -1.10
C PHE A 101 5.03 7.45 -1.53
N ASP A 102 4.89 7.81 -2.80
CA ASP A 102 3.58 8.09 -3.37
C ASP A 102 2.91 6.78 -3.83
N GLU A 103 1.59 6.75 -3.80
CA GLU A 103 0.77 5.58 -4.16
C GLU A 103 1.17 4.29 -3.42
N PHE A 104 1.45 4.39 -2.10
CA PHE A 104 1.80 3.21 -1.31
C PHE A 104 0.67 2.17 -1.23
N GLN A 105 -0.60 2.58 -1.40
CA GLN A 105 -1.71 1.67 -1.65
C GLN A 105 -1.87 1.44 -3.14
N SER A 106 -1.89 0.19 -3.56
CA SER A 106 -2.08 -0.19 -4.95
C SER A 106 -3.55 -0.29 -5.30
N GLU A 107 -4.02 0.47 -6.28
CA GLU A 107 -5.41 0.39 -6.77
C GLU A 107 -5.75 -0.99 -7.35
N THR A 108 -4.77 -1.66 -7.94
CA THR A 108 -4.92 -3.00 -8.51
C THR A 108 -4.63 -4.13 -7.52
N ASN A 109 -4.38 -3.78 -6.25
CA ASN A 109 -3.96 -4.71 -5.19
C ASN A 109 -2.69 -5.52 -5.53
N ARG A 110 -1.83 -4.97 -6.40
CA ARG A 110 -0.55 -5.58 -6.78
C ARG A 110 0.57 -4.96 -5.97
N TYR A 111 1.23 -5.79 -5.17
CA TYR A 111 2.38 -5.42 -4.37
C TYR A 111 3.57 -6.29 -4.77
N CYS A 112 4.78 -5.78 -4.65
CA CYS A 112 5.96 -6.62 -4.88
C CYS A 112 6.14 -7.63 -3.72
N SER A 113 6.73 -8.77 -4.02
CA SER A 113 6.94 -9.81 -2.99
C SER A 113 7.70 -9.24 -1.79
N ASN A 114 7.20 -9.50 -0.57
CA ASN A 114 7.77 -8.98 0.69
C ASN A 114 7.94 -7.45 0.71
N GLU A 115 7.01 -6.71 0.11
CA GLU A 115 7.12 -5.26 -0.10
C GLU A 115 7.45 -4.49 1.18
N VAL A 116 6.74 -4.75 2.27
CA VAL A 116 6.99 -4.06 3.55
C VAL A 116 8.40 -4.35 4.09
N LYS A 117 8.88 -5.59 3.97
CA LYS A 117 10.27 -5.93 4.38
C LYS A 117 11.30 -5.20 3.53
N LYS A 118 11.06 -5.06 2.23
CA LYS A 118 11.92 -4.30 1.31
C LYS A 118 11.92 -2.82 1.64
N PHE A 119 10.74 -2.25 1.89
CA PHE A 119 10.58 -0.86 2.34
C PHE A 119 11.37 -0.60 3.63
N ILE A 120 11.21 -1.42 4.67
CA ILE A 120 11.96 -1.33 5.92
C ILE A 120 13.46 -1.46 5.68
N SER A 121 13.88 -2.39 4.82
CA SER A 121 15.29 -2.61 4.49
C SER A 121 15.93 -1.39 3.82
N ILE A 122 15.24 -0.75 2.87
CA ILE A 122 15.68 0.49 2.23
C ILE A 122 15.81 1.60 3.27
N HIS A 123 14.75 1.85 4.05
CA HIS A 123 14.75 2.89 5.07
C HIS A 123 15.89 2.70 6.08
N THR A 124 16.03 1.49 6.62
CA THR A 124 17.11 1.17 7.57
C THR A 124 18.49 1.41 6.98
N SER A 125 18.67 1.11 5.69
CA SER A 125 19.94 1.31 4.99
C SER A 125 20.27 2.79 4.81
N ILE A 126 19.26 3.63 4.55
CA ILE A 126 19.38 5.09 4.41
C ILE A 126 19.56 5.76 5.78
N ALA A 127 18.80 5.34 6.78
CA ALA A 127 18.84 5.91 8.13
C ALA A 127 20.07 5.47 8.95
N ARG A 128 20.88 4.57 8.39
CA ARG A 128 22.10 4.10 9.05
C ARG A 128 23.07 5.28 9.21
N GLY A 129 23.31 5.67 10.45
CA GLY A 129 24.29 6.73 10.78
C GLY A 129 25.72 6.25 10.64
N GLN A 130 26.62 7.20 10.54
CA GLN A 130 28.06 6.94 10.75
C GLN A 130 28.31 6.82 12.25
N GLY A 131 28.76 5.65 12.72
CA GLY A 131 29.00 5.37 14.14
C GLY A 131 27.79 4.80 14.87
N LYS A 132 27.53 5.25 16.11
CA LYS A 132 26.52 4.69 17.02
C LYS A 132 25.11 5.29 16.88
N GLN A 133 24.93 6.34 16.09
CA GLN A 133 23.65 7.06 16.02
C GLN A 133 22.87 6.66 14.76
N VAL A 134 21.61 6.30 14.92
CA VAL A 134 20.65 6.17 13.83
C VAL A 134 20.11 7.56 13.50
N ARG A 135 20.14 7.92 12.21
CA ARG A 135 19.60 9.19 11.74
C ARG A 135 18.08 9.16 11.73
N TYR A 136 17.46 10.28 12.05
CA TYR A 136 16.02 10.45 11.85
C TYR A 136 15.74 10.80 10.38
N VAL A 137 15.13 9.88 9.66
CA VAL A 137 14.72 10.04 8.25
C VAL A 137 13.22 9.78 8.16
N PRO A 138 12.37 10.82 8.23
CA PRO A 138 10.93 10.65 8.12
C PRO A 138 10.52 10.17 6.73
N VAL A 139 9.43 9.40 6.66
CA VAL A 139 8.83 8.94 5.41
C VAL A 139 7.44 9.52 5.27
N TYR A 140 7.19 10.22 4.17
CA TYR A 140 5.86 10.69 3.77
C TYR A 140 5.25 9.66 2.83
N MET A 141 4.31 8.87 3.36
CA MET A 141 3.57 7.87 2.59
C MET A 141 2.23 8.44 2.17
N MET A 142 1.96 8.47 0.88
CA MET A 142 0.74 9.06 0.33
C MET A 142 0.02 8.06 -0.56
N ALA A 143 -1.30 8.06 -0.50
CA ALA A 143 -2.15 7.31 -1.41
C ALA A 143 -3.56 7.90 -1.43
N ASN A 144 -4.34 7.52 -2.42
CA ASN A 144 -5.78 7.59 -2.34
C ASN A 144 -6.31 6.45 -1.44
N PRO A 145 -7.52 6.54 -0.89
CA PRO A 145 -8.07 5.52 -0.01
C PRO A 145 -8.52 4.28 -0.81
N VAL A 146 -7.60 3.35 -1.06
CA VAL A 146 -7.90 2.13 -1.82
C VAL A 146 -8.57 1.08 -0.92
N SER A 147 -7.94 0.75 0.21
CA SER A 147 -8.47 -0.22 1.17
C SER A 147 -7.97 0.08 2.59
N LEU A 148 -8.83 -0.13 3.57
CA LEU A 148 -8.46 -0.14 4.99
C LEU A 148 -7.53 -1.30 5.34
N ILE A 149 -7.48 -2.33 4.48
CA ILE A 149 -6.58 -3.47 4.62
C ILE A 149 -5.58 -3.45 3.46
N ASN A 150 -4.35 -3.17 3.79
CA ASN A 150 -3.22 -3.22 2.90
C ASN A 150 -1.98 -3.70 3.67
N PRO A 151 -0.91 -4.14 2.99
CA PRO A 151 0.26 -4.70 3.66
C PRO A 151 0.89 -3.77 4.71
N TYR A 152 0.85 -2.46 4.50
CA TYR A 152 1.43 -1.47 5.43
C TYR A 152 0.60 -1.32 6.69
N TYR A 153 -0.72 -1.18 6.55
CA TYR A 153 -1.63 -1.08 7.71
C TYR A 153 -1.64 -2.37 8.53
N THR A 154 -1.56 -3.51 7.86
CA THR A 154 -1.41 -4.82 8.50
C THR A 154 -0.09 -4.90 9.30
N ALA A 155 1.03 -4.53 8.69
CA ALA A 155 2.34 -4.54 9.36
C ALA A 155 2.41 -3.57 10.55
N MET A 156 1.78 -2.39 10.44
CA MET A 156 1.65 -1.43 11.54
C MET A 156 0.60 -1.82 12.59
N LYS A 157 -0.17 -2.91 12.36
CA LYS A 157 -1.26 -3.39 13.23
C LYS A 157 -2.34 -2.34 13.49
N ILE A 158 -2.68 -1.56 12.48
CA ILE A 158 -3.66 -0.47 12.59
C ILE A 158 -4.96 -0.73 11.85
N SER A 159 -5.05 -1.78 11.02
CA SER A 159 -6.26 -2.11 10.23
C SER A 159 -7.52 -2.17 11.10
N ASN A 160 -7.43 -2.75 12.29
CA ASN A 160 -8.55 -2.87 13.24
C ASN A 160 -8.91 -1.56 13.98
N ARG A 161 -8.07 -0.54 13.86
CA ARG A 161 -8.25 0.77 14.52
C ARG A 161 -8.76 1.83 13.56
N LEU A 162 -8.66 1.57 12.26
CA LEU A 162 -9.10 2.47 11.22
C LEU A 162 -10.56 2.20 10.85
N LYS A 163 -11.31 3.28 10.77
CA LYS A 163 -12.66 3.30 10.23
C LYS A 163 -12.69 4.31 9.07
N SER A 164 -13.70 4.22 8.22
CA SER A 164 -13.85 5.16 7.09
C SER A 164 -13.96 6.62 7.53
N ASP A 165 -14.46 6.88 8.73
CA ASP A 165 -14.62 8.21 9.35
C ASP A 165 -13.42 8.65 10.20
N THR A 166 -12.38 7.83 10.34
CA THR A 166 -11.17 8.18 11.11
C THR A 166 -10.38 9.26 10.40
N LYS A 167 -10.36 10.48 10.93
CA LYS A 167 -9.57 11.59 10.35
C LYS A 167 -8.08 11.51 10.69
N PHE A 168 -7.76 11.20 11.94
CA PHE A 168 -6.39 11.09 12.43
C PHE A 168 -6.20 9.86 13.31
N LEU A 169 -5.10 9.15 13.10
CA LEU A 169 -4.65 8.07 13.97
C LEU A 169 -3.17 8.28 14.32
N ARG A 170 -2.88 8.41 15.61
CA ARG A 170 -1.51 8.46 16.12
C ARG A 170 -1.11 7.12 16.71
N GLY A 171 0.11 6.70 16.43
CA GLY A 171 0.74 5.52 16.99
C GLY A 171 2.19 5.79 17.35
N ASN A 172 2.87 4.75 17.81
CA ASN A 172 4.30 4.87 18.10
C ASN A 172 5.08 4.98 16.80
N GLY A 173 5.69 6.16 16.58
CA GLY A 173 6.50 6.43 15.39
C GLY A 173 5.74 6.77 14.11
N PHE A 174 4.42 6.95 14.14
CA PHE A 174 3.66 7.36 12.96
C PHE A 174 2.45 8.24 13.30
N VAL A 175 2.06 9.03 12.30
CA VAL A 175 0.77 9.73 12.24
C VAL A 175 0.13 9.38 10.90
N LEU A 176 -1.12 8.92 10.94
CA LEU A 176 -1.94 8.72 9.76
C LEU A 176 -3.01 9.80 9.73
N GLU A 177 -3.14 10.45 8.59
CA GLU A 177 -4.19 11.42 8.29
C GLU A 177 -5.00 10.92 7.11
N GLN A 178 -6.32 10.86 7.27
CA GLN A 178 -7.27 10.67 6.18
C GLN A 178 -7.82 12.05 5.79
N GLY A 179 -7.05 12.75 4.94
CA GLY A 179 -7.40 14.09 4.48
C GLY A 179 -8.46 14.05 3.38
N TYR A 180 -9.42 14.96 3.47
CA TYR A 180 -10.43 15.20 2.45
C TYR A 180 -10.41 16.68 2.04
N ASN A 181 -10.33 16.93 0.74
CA ASN A 181 -10.41 18.29 0.19
C ASN A 181 -11.76 18.49 -0.49
N GLU A 182 -12.69 19.12 0.22
CA GLU A 182 -14.07 19.32 -0.21
C GLU A 182 -14.17 20.10 -1.53
N SER A 183 -13.38 21.16 -1.70
CA SER A 183 -13.41 21.98 -2.91
C SER A 183 -12.91 21.23 -4.15
N ALA A 184 -11.83 20.46 -4.01
CA ALA A 184 -11.30 19.64 -5.09
C ALA A 184 -12.26 18.49 -5.43
N SER A 185 -12.87 17.86 -4.42
CA SER A 185 -13.89 16.83 -4.59
C SER A 185 -15.09 17.35 -5.36
N LYS A 186 -15.62 18.50 -4.96
CA LYS A 186 -16.78 19.13 -5.61
C LYS A 186 -16.48 19.45 -7.08
N ALA A 187 -15.32 20.06 -7.36
CA ALA A 187 -14.91 20.38 -8.73
C ALA A 187 -14.79 19.12 -9.63
N GLN A 188 -14.27 18.02 -9.07
CA GLN A 188 -14.19 16.76 -9.79
C GLN A 188 -15.57 16.14 -10.03
N THR A 189 -16.44 16.09 -9.02
CA THR A 189 -17.78 15.52 -9.13
C THR A 189 -18.64 16.31 -10.12
N GLU A 190 -18.47 17.63 -10.17
CA GLU A 190 -19.23 18.53 -11.06
C GLU A 190 -18.70 18.52 -12.51
N SER A 191 -17.58 17.87 -12.80
CA SER A 191 -17.09 17.76 -14.17
C SER A 191 -18.08 17.00 -15.07
N ALA A 192 -18.18 17.39 -16.35
CA ALA A 192 -19.11 16.76 -17.29
C ALA A 192 -18.85 15.26 -17.43
N PHE A 193 -17.58 14.84 -17.43
CA PHE A 193 -17.17 13.45 -17.50
C PHE A 193 -17.65 12.65 -16.27
N ASN A 194 -17.33 13.13 -15.06
CA ASN A 194 -17.70 12.40 -13.83
C ASN A 194 -19.22 12.38 -13.59
N ARG A 195 -19.96 13.39 -14.07
CA ARG A 195 -21.43 13.36 -14.03
C ARG A 195 -22.02 12.24 -14.89
N ALA A 196 -21.39 11.89 -16.01
CA ALA A 196 -21.82 10.78 -16.85
C ALA A 196 -21.65 9.41 -16.19
N PHE A 197 -20.72 9.29 -15.25
CA PHE A 197 -20.37 8.05 -14.54
C PHE A 197 -20.62 8.14 -13.01
N ILE A 198 -21.52 9.01 -12.57
CA ILE A 198 -21.71 9.34 -11.14
C ILE A 198 -22.07 8.15 -10.25
N THR A 199 -22.62 7.09 -10.83
CA THR A 199 -22.98 5.85 -10.14
C THR A 199 -21.84 4.83 -10.06
N ASP A 200 -20.68 5.13 -10.69
CA ASP A 200 -19.54 4.23 -10.68
C ASP A 200 -18.73 4.38 -9.39
N ASP A 201 -18.36 3.26 -8.79
CA ASP A 201 -17.57 3.22 -7.55
C ASP A 201 -16.22 3.92 -7.69
N TYR A 202 -15.63 3.92 -8.90
CA TYR A 202 -14.37 4.60 -9.16
C TYR A 202 -14.51 6.13 -9.11
N VAL A 203 -15.64 6.68 -9.53
CA VAL A 203 -15.94 8.13 -9.40
C VAL A 203 -16.07 8.49 -7.93
N ALA A 204 -16.77 7.68 -7.13
CA ALA A 204 -16.87 7.89 -5.68
C ALA A 204 -15.49 7.82 -5.00
N TYR A 205 -14.67 6.85 -5.36
CA TYR A 205 -13.29 6.71 -4.88
C TYR A 205 -12.42 7.92 -5.25
N SER A 206 -12.39 8.30 -6.53
CA SER A 206 -11.48 9.34 -7.04
C SER A 206 -11.89 10.75 -6.61
N ALA A 207 -13.19 11.02 -6.55
CA ALA A 207 -13.73 12.35 -6.28
C ALA A 207 -14.12 12.55 -4.80
N GLN A 208 -14.65 11.54 -4.12
CA GLN A 208 -15.22 11.65 -2.78
C GLN A 208 -14.36 11.03 -1.68
N ALA A 209 -13.17 10.51 -2.03
CA ALA A 209 -12.24 9.84 -1.11
C ALA A 209 -12.87 8.66 -0.34
N THR A 210 -13.80 7.95 -0.97
CA THR A 210 -14.33 6.69 -0.44
C THR A 210 -13.33 5.55 -0.70
N TYR A 211 -13.40 4.48 0.09
CA TYR A 211 -12.51 3.34 -0.12
C TYR A 211 -12.97 2.49 -1.32
N LEU A 212 -12.10 2.37 -2.33
CA LEU A 212 -12.40 1.69 -3.59
C LEU A 212 -12.81 0.22 -3.39
N ASN A 213 -12.11 -0.49 -2.51
CA ASN A 213 -12.23 -1.95 -2.38
C ASN A 213 -12.99 -2.42 -1.14
N ASP A 214 -13.57 -1.52 -0.34
CA ASP A 214 -14.15 -1.89 0.95
C ASP A 214 -15.68 -1.80 1.00
N SER A 215 -16.32 -1.02 0.12
CA SER A 215 -17.74 -0.70 0.23
C SER A 215 -18.69 -1.90 0.02
N ASN A 216 -18.37 -2.80 -0.91
CA ASN A 216 -19.21 -3.96 -1.26
C ASN A 216 -18.66 -5.30 -0.76
N ALA A 217 -17.52 -5.30 -0.08
CA ALA A 217 -16.89 -6.52 0.40
C ALA A 217 -17.48 -7.03 1.73
N PHE A 218 -18.09 -6.15 2.52
CA PHE A 218 -18.64 -6.47 3.83
C PHE A 218 -20.15 -6.64 3.74
N ILE A 219 -20.64 -7.84 4.08
CA ILE A 219 -22.06 -8.16 4.11
C ILE A 219 -22.41 -8.93 5.38
N GLU A 220 -23.65 -8.87 5.80
CA GLU A 220 -24.18 -9.80 6.78
C GLU A 220 -24.14 -11.24 6.24
N LYS A 221 -24.25 -12.21 7.15
CA LYS A 221 -24.24 -13.62 6.75
C LYS A 221 -25.29 -13.88 5.66
N PRO A 222 -24.91 -14.38 4.48
CA PRO A 222 -25.87 -14.69 3.43
C PRO A 222 -26.88 -15.73 3.90
N VAL A 223 -28.11 -15.60 3.40
CA VAL A 223 -29.18 -16.59 3.61
C VAL A 223 -29.11 -17.62 2.49
N GLY A 224 -29.15 -18.90 2.81
CA GLY A 224 -29.13 -19.99 1.84
C GLY A 224 -28.22 -21.13 2.28
N GLU A 225 -28.19 -22.16 1.44
CA GLU A 225 -27.30 -23.31 1.63
C GLU A 225 -25.84 -22.93 1.35
N CYS A 226 -24.95 -23.38 2.22
CA CYS A 226 -23.52 -23.17 2.02
C CYS A 226 -22.72 -24.43 2.23
N THR A 227 -21.65 -24.56 1.46
CA THR A 227 -20.65 -25.61 1.66
C THR A 227 -19.48 -25.02 2.48
N TYR A 228 -19.14 -25.72 3.56
CA TYR A 228 -17.95 -25.34 4.35
C TYR A 228 -16.70 -25.79 3.59
N VAL A 229 -15.78 -24.88 3.28
CA VAL A 229 -14.63 -25.14 2.42
C VAL A 229 -13.38 -25.42 3.25
N ALA A 230 -13.07 -24.55 4.21
CA ALA A 230 -11.88 -24.65 5.05
C ALA A 230 -11.98 -23.78 6.29
N THR A 231 -11.17 -24.09 7.29
CA THR A 231 -10.87 -23.20 8.41
C THR A 231 -9.48 -22.62 8.21
N LEU A 232 -9.36 -21.28 8.19
CA LEU A 232 -8.08 -20.58 8.20
C LEU A 232 -7.71 -20.21 9.63
N ARG A 233 -6.45 -20.42 10.02
CA ARG A 233 -5.91 -19.91 11.28
C ARG A 233 -4.90 -18.80 11.02
N TYR A 234 -5.15 -17.63 11.63
CA TYR A 234 -4.32 -16.45 11.51
C TYR A 234 -4.31 -15.65 12.80
N LEU A 235 -3.11 -15.33 13.32
CA LEU A 235 -2.89 -14.62 14.60
C LEU A 235 -3.66 -15.23 15.78
N GLY A 236 -3.65 -16.56 15.87
CA GLY A 236 -4.30 -17.32 16.94
C GLY A 236 -5.82 -17.43 16.82
N ARG A 237 -6.44 -16.85 15.78
CA ARG A 237 -7.88 -16.91 15.52
C ARG A 237 -8.21 -17.82 14.34
N GLU A 238 -9.43 -18.33 14.36
CA GLU A 238 -9.96 -19.21 13.32
C GLU A 238 -11.05 -18.48 12.52
N TYR A 239 -10.99 -18.65 11.20
CA TYR A 239 -11.93 -18.06 10.24
C TYR A 239 -12.48 -19.14 9.34
N ALA A 240 -13.80 -19.14 9.15
CA ALA A 240 -14.49 -20.09 8.27
C ALA A 240 -14.54 -19.56 6.85
N ILE A 241 -14.18 -20.38 5.89
CA ILE A 241 -14.41 -20.15 4.46
C ILE A 241 -15.61 -20.99 4.04
N LYS A 242 -16.64 -20.32 3.52
CA LYS A 242 -17.90 -20.93 3.11
C LYS A 242 -18.24 -20.50 1.68
N GLU A 243 -18.68 -21.45 0.88
CA GLU A 243 -19.13 -21.20 -0.49
C GLU A 243 -20.66 -21.24 -0.55
N TYR A 244 -21.24 -20.19 -1.09
CA TYR A 244 -22.66 -20.06 -1.40
C TYR A 244 -22.81 -20.12 -2.92
N MET A 245 -23.00 -21.34 -3.44
CA MET A 245 -23.02 -21.62 -4.89
C MET A 245 -24.11 -20.85 -5.62
N ASP A 246 -25.32 -20.80 -5.05
CA ASP A 246 -26.48 -20.12 -5.63
C ASP A 246 -26.28 -18.61 -5.74
N LEU A 247 -25.41 -18.03 -4.90
CA LEU A 247 -25.09 -16.60 -4.90
C LEU A 247 -23.77 -16.30 -5.66
N GLY A 248 -23.03 -17.32 -6.05
CA GLY A 248 -21.72 -17.17 -6.69
C GLY A 248 -20.68 -16.47 -5.80
N ILE A 249 -20.76 -16.62 -4.47
CA ILE A 249 -19.87 -15.96 -3.53
C ILE A 249 -19.16 -16.92 -2.58
N ILE A 250 -17.97 -16.52 -2.17
CA ILE A 250 -17.22 -17.12 -1.07
C ILE A 250 -17.27 -16.17 0.11
N TYR A 251 -17.78 -16.64 1.23
CA TYR A 251 -17.97 -15.86 2.44
C TYR A 251 -16.99 -16.29 3.52
N CYS A 252 -16.35 -15.29 4.15
CA CYS A 252 -15.47 -15.52 5.29
C CYS A 252 -16.07 -14.91 6.55
N ASP A 253 -16.21 -15.72 7.60
CA ASP A 253 -16.64 -15.29 8.93
C ASP A 253 -15.76 -15.90 10.05
N ASP A 254 -16.00 -15.45 11.29
CA ASP A 254 -15.31 -15.90 12.51
C ASP A 254 -15.95 -17.13 13.19
N ARG A 255 -16.91 -17.77 12.54
CA ARG A 255 -17.64 -18.93 13.07
C ARG A 255 -17.08 -20.22 12.49
N ALA A 256 -15.85 -20.54 12.88
CA ALA A 256 -15.19 -21.76 12.44
C ALA A 256 -15.83 -23.00 13.05
N ASP A 257 -16.03 -24.03 12.22
CA ASP A 257 -16.42 -25.36 12.67
C ASP A 257 -15.17 -26.12 13.15
N LYS A 258 -15.13 -26.38 14.45
CA LYS A 258 -14.00 -27.08 15.07
C LYS A 258 -13.92 -28.57 14.71
N THR A 259 -15.00 -29.13 14.18
CA THR A 259 -15.07 -30.53 13.77
C THR A 259 -14.66 -30.75 12.32
N TYR A 260 -14.63 -29.66 11.52
CA TYR A 260 -14.28 -29.76 10.11
C TYR A 260 -12.80 -30.10 9.92
N PRO A 261 -12.48 -31.16 9.16
CA PRO A 261 -11.12 -31.71 9.12
C PRO A 261 -10.12 -30.84 8.34
N TYR A 262 -10.59 -30.04 7.36
CA TYR A 262 -9.71 -29.26 6.52
C TYR A 262 -9.39 -27.89 7.13
N ARG A 263 -8.27 -27.87 7.83
CA ARG A 263 -7.82 -26.72 8.63
C ARG A 263 -6.43 -26.28 8.18
N ILE A 264 -6.26 -25.01 7.89
CA ILE A 264 -5.06 -24.42 7.28
C ILE A 264 -4.50 -23.33 8.18
N SER A 265 -3.21 -23.40 8.50
CA SER A 265 -2.47 -22.32 9.14
C SER A 265 -1.78 -21.44 8.09
N ILE A 266 -1.95 -20.12 8.23
CA ILE A 266 -1.35 -19.14 7.31
C ILE A 266 0.11 -18.91 7.66
N THR A 267 0.43 -18.77 8.94
CA THR A 267 1.79 -18.50 9.44
C THR A 267 2.39 -19.69 10.19
N THR A 268 3.70 -19.72 10.30
CA THR A 268 4.41 -20.72 11.12
C THR A 268 4.03 -20.64 12.58
N ASP A 269 3.76 -19.46 13.10
CA ASP A 269 3.40 -19.24 14.50
C ASP A 269 2.00 -19.78 14.83
N ASP A 270 1.13 -19.90 13.85
CA ASP A 270 -0.22 -20.47 13.95
C ASP A 270 -0.24 -21.97 13.72
N HIS A 271 0.87 -22.55 13.23
CA HIS A 271 0.92 -23.96 12.85
C HIS A 271 1.02 -24.89 14.08
N ASN A 272 0.28 -25.97 14.02
CA ASN A 272 0.39 -27.11 14.94
C ASN A 272 -0.14 -28.39 14.25
N VAL A 273 -0.11 -29.52 14.95
CA VAL A 273 -0.47 -30.85 14.42
C VAL A 273 -1.88 -30.95 13.81
N ASN A 274 -2.77 -30.03 14.13
CA ASN A 274 -4.16 -30.03 13.64
C ASN A 274 -4.35 -29.19 12.37
N TYR A 275 -3.29 -28.58 11.83
CA TYR A 275 -3.38 -27.68 10.67
C TYR A 275 -2.38 -28.08 9.60
N VAL A 276 -2.81 -27.98 8.36
CA VAL A 276 -1.92 -28.04 7.19
C VAL A 276 -1.36 -26.65 6.93
N MET A 277 -0.07 -26.54 6.66
CA MET A 277 0.53 -25.27 6.24
C MET A 277 0.02 -24.85 4.88
N LEU A 278 -0.35 -23.58 4.74
CA LEU A 278 -0.82 -23.01 3.47
C LEU A 278 0.19 -23.21 2.32
N LYS A 279 1.48 -23.06 2.61
CA LYS A 279 2.58 -23.29 1.65
C LYS A 279 2.55 -24.66 0.98
N SER A 280 2.02 -25.67 1.67
CA SER A 280 1.94 -27.03 1.17
C SER A 280 0.68 -27.28 0.34
N ASN A 281 -0.18 -26.27 0.18
CA ASN A 281 -1.49 -26.43 -0.45
C ASN A 281 -1.70 -25.49 -1.63
N ASN A 282 -0.93 -25.73 -2.69
CA ASN A 282 -0.96 -24.90 -3.90
C ASN A 282 -2.32 -24.90 -4.60
N LEU A 283 -3.05 -26.03 -4.58
CA LEU A 283 -4.36 -26.13 -5.24
C LEU A 283 -5.40 -25.25 -4.54
N PHE A 284 -5.47 -25.31 -3.21
CA PHE A 284 -6.37 -24.46 -2.43
C PHE A 284 -6.06 -22.97 -2.66
N LEU A 285 -4.78 -22.60 -2.62
CA LEU A 285 -4.34 -21.22 -2.81
C LEU A 285 -4.67 -20.71 -4.22
N SER A 286 -4.47 -21.56 -5.25
CA SER A 286 -4.80 -21.20 -6.64
C SER A 286 -6.30 -20.98 -6.82
N ASN A 287 -7.14 -21.84 -6.23
CA ASN A 287 -8.59 -21.70 -6.26
C ASN A 287 -9.05 -20.41 -5.54
N MET A 288 -8.48 -20.14 -4.36
CA MET A 288 -8.79 -18.91 -3.61
C MET A 288 -8.45 -17.65 -4.42
N ARG A 289 -7.27 -17.62 -5.06
CA ARG A 289 -6.86 -16.52 -5.94
C ARG A 289 -7.81 -16.36 -7.13
N TYR A 290 -8.14 -17.45 -7.79
CA TYR A 290 -9.06 -17.44 -8.91
C TYR A 290 -10.40 -16.76 -8.59
N PHE A 291 -11.02 -17.13 -7.47
CA PHE A 291 -12.29 -16.55 -7.04
C PHE A 291 -12.13 -15.11 -6.50
N PHE A 292 -11.01 -14.83 -5.86
CA PHE A 292 -10.74 -13.49 -5.34
C PHE A 292 -10.59 -12.46 -6.48
N GLU A 293 -9.83 -12.81 -7.52
CA GLU A 293 -9.63 -11.97 -8.70
C GLU A 293 -10.93 -11.69 -9.47
N ARG A 294 -11.94 -12.55 -9.30
CA ARG A 294 -13.28 -12.39 -9.89
C ARG A 294 -14.27 -11.67 -8.98
N GLY A 295 -13.79 -11.16 -7.84
CA GLY A 295 -14.64 -10.41 -6.93
C GLY A 295 -15.69 -11.25 -6.20
N CYS A 296 -15.51 -12.58 -6.13
CA CYS A 296 -16.47 -13.48 -5.49
C CYS A 296 -16.45 -13.42 -3.96
N PHE A 297 -15.40 -12.86 -3.35
CA PHE A 297 -15.27 -12.86 -1.89
C PHE A 297 -16.14 -11.80 -1.21
N ARG A 298 -16.75 -12.23 -0.10
CA ARG A 298 -17.45 -11.37 0.84
C ARG A 298 -17.00 -11.69 2.27
N PHE A 299 -17.06 -10.73 3.14
CA PHE A 299 -16.51 -10.82 4.48
C PHE A 299 -17.51 -10.35 5.52
N LYS A 300 -17.49 -10.99 6.68
CA LYS A 300 -18.25 -10.50 7.84
C LYS A 300 -17.68 -9.16 8.33
N ASP A 301 -16.37 -9.07 8.43
CA ASP A 301 -15.66 -7.91 8.99
C ASP A 301 -14.23 -7.79 8.42
N LEU A 302 -13.54 -6.72 8.86
CA LEU A 302 -12.16 -6.43 8.46
C LEU A 302 -11.17 -7.53 8.84
N GLN A 303 -11.37 -8.23 9.96
CA GLN A 303 -10.47 -9.30 10.40
C GLN A 303 -10.55 -10.51 9.50
N CYS A 304 -11.77 -10.85 9.05
CA CYS A 304 -12.01 -11.90 8.06
C CYS A 304 -11.34 -11.58 6.72
N LYS A 305 -11.46 -10.34 6.25
CA LYS A 305 -10.78 -9.87 5.02
C LYS A 305 -9.28 -9.92 5.16
N GLU A 306 -8.71 -9.47 6.29
CA GLU A 306 -7.27 -9.50 6.56
C GLU A 306 -6.72 -10.92 6.52
N ALA A 307 -7.39 -11.88 7.17
CA ALA A 307 -6.96 -13.28 7.17
C ALA A 307 -6.92 -13.87 5.75
N VAL A 308 -7.93 -13.59 4.93
CA VAL A 308 -7.97 -14.03 3.53
C VAL A 308 -6.87 -13.36 2.71
N LEU A 309 -6.67 -12.06 2.83
CA LEU A 309 -5.62 -11.35 2.09
C LEU A 309 -4.22 -11.84 2.47
N GLN A 310 -3.99 -12.15 3.75
CA GLN A 310 -2.74 -12.76 4.18
C GLN A 310 -2.55 -14.16 3.56
N ALA A 311 -3.60 -14.96 3.49
CA ALA A 311 -3.53 -16.25 2.80
C ALA A 311 -3.19 -16.07 1.30
N LEU A 312 -3.77 -15.09 0.64
CA LEU A 312 -3.54 -14.83 -0.79
C LEU A 312 -2.16 -14.23 -1.09
N SER A 313 -1.49 -13.62 -0.11
CA SER A 313 -0.16 -13.02 -0.28
C SER A 313 1.00 -14.03 -0.27
N TYR A 314 0.71 -15.29 -0.01
CA TYR A 314 1.65 -16.42 -0.14
C TYR A 314 1.64 -16.94 -1.58
#